data_e69e157ab9ce86a21ea3440b728ab389
#
_entry.id   e69e157ab9ce86a21ea3440b728ab389
#
_cell.length_a   1.000
_cell.length_b   1.000
_cell.length_c   1.000
_cell.angle_alpha   90.00
_cell.angle_beta   90.00
_cell.angle_gamma   90.00
#
_symmetry.space_group_name_H-M   'P 1'
#
loop_
_entity.id
_entity.type
_entity.pdbx_description
1 polymer ?
#
loop_
_entity_poly.entity_id
_entity_poly.type
_entity_poly.pdbx_seq_one_letter_code
_entity_poly.pdbx_strand_id
1 'polypeptide(L)'
;KFDDSFEIHGVDLNDHALELAKKNIPNGKFYKENIAKLPFEDGSIDFVFTHKLLNYLDDNTLDSGISEMFRVAKRYIVNCELFGESEEKINEEMKFRNMLKRWLNYKVKVVSNVNMHEEIESEQVRFTLLKKL
;
A
#
# COMPACT_ATOMS: atom_id res chain seq x y z
N LYS A 1 -13.72 2.63 13.07
CA LYS A 1 -13.29 3.89 13.69
C LYS A 1 -12.02 3.67 14.49
N PHE A 2 -11.05 4.54 14.30
CA PHE A 2 -9.78 4.50 15.03
C PHE A 2 -9.87 5.35 16.29
N ASP A 3 -9.26 4.89 17.38
CA ASP A 3 -9.19 5.66 18.61
C ASP A 3 -7.94 6.56 18.61
N ASP A 4 -7.78 7.37 19.64
CA ASP A 4 -6.68 8.34 19.76
C ASP A 4 -5.31 7.70 20.01
N SER A 5 -5.25 6.38 20.26
CA SER A 5 -3.98 5.69 20.44
C SER A 5 -3.24 5.45 19.12
N PHE A 6 -3.92 5.59 17.99
CA PHE A 6 -3.31 5.46 16.66
C PHE A 6 -3.05 6.83 16.05
N GLU A 7 -1.83 7.00 15.55
CA GLU A 7 -1.49 8.15 14.71
C GLU A 7 -1.60 7.70 13.25
N ILE A 8 -2.55 8.33 12.51
CA ILE A 8 -2.85 7.95 11.15
C ILE A 8 -2.27 8.96 10.19
N HIS A 9 -1.51 8.46 9.21
CA HIS A 9 -0.96 9.24 8.12
C HIS A 9 -1.51 8.70 6.80
N GLY A 10 -1.93 9.60 5.92
CA GLY A 10 -2.37 9.26 4.58
C GLY A 10 -1.63 10.05 3.53
N VAL A 11 -1.31 9.40 2.41
CA VAL A 11 -0.60 10.03 1.29
C VAL A 11 -1.39 9.77 0.03
N ASP A 12 -1.66 10.82 -0.73
CA ASP A 12 -2.35 10.72 -2.01
C ASP A 12 -1.96 11.93 -2.87
N LEU A 13 -2.04 11.79 -4.19
CA LEU A 13 -1.86 12.89 -5.12
C LEU A 13 -3.17 13.62 -5.42
N ASN A 14 -4.30 13.01 -5.11
CA ASN A 14 -5.63 13.51 -5.43
C ASN A 14 -6.17 14.40 -4.30
N ASP A 15 -6.40 15.69 -4.59
CA ASP A 15 -6.90 16.65 -3.61
C ASP A 15 -8.26 16.25 -3.05
N HIS A 16 -9.15 15.75 -3.88
CA HIS A 16 -10.49 15.32 -3.45
C HIS A 16 -10.43 14.15 -2.48
N ALA A 17 -9.56 13.16 -2.76
CA ALA A 17 -9.34 12.03 -1.88
C ALA A 17 -8.80 12.49 -0.51
N LEU A 18 -7.87 13.46 -0.51
CA LEU A 18 -7.33 14.02 0.73
C LEU A 18 -8.38 14.77 1.53
N GLU A 19 -9.26 15.52 0.86
CA GLU A 19 -10.37 16.22 1.52
C GLU A 19 -11.34 15.26 2.19
N LEU A 20 -11.72 14.19 1.48
CA LEU A 20 -12.58 13.14 2.04
C LEU A 20 -11.92 12.44 3.22
N ALA A 21 -10.63 12.15 3.13
CA ALA A 21 -9.89 11.52 4.22
C ALA A 21 -9.88 12.41 5.47
N LYS A 22 -9.61 13.71 5.31
CA LYS A 22 -9.64 14.68 6.42
C LYS A 22 -11.00 14.78 7.07
N LYS A 23 -12.05 14.72 6.26
CA LYS A 23 -13.44 14.76 6.75
C LYS A 23 -13.78 13.50 7.55
N ASN A 24 -13.36 12.34 7.07
CA ASN A 24 -13.69 11.06 7.69
C ASN A 24 -12.80 10.72 8.88
N ILE A 25 -11.56 11.22 8.89
CA ILE A 25 -10.57 10.99 9.95
C ILE A 25 -9.96 12.34 10.35
N PRO A 26 -10.69 13.15 11.14
CA PRO A 26 -10.25 14.53 11.46
C PRO A 26 -8.89 14.61 12.17
N ASN A 27 -8.51 13.55 12.92
CA ASN A 27 -7.25 13.51 13.66
C ASN A 27 -6.10 12.95 12.81
N GLY A 28 -6.36 12.55 11.59
CA GLY A 28 -5.33 12.06 10.67
C GLY A 28 -4.47 13.19 10.12
N LYS A 29 -3.27 12.85 9.71
CA LYS A 29 -2.36 13.76 9.01
C LYS A 29 -2.26 13.32 7.56
N PHE A 30 -2.59 14.21 6.63
CA PHE A 30 -2.68 13.87 5.21
C PHE A 30 -1.75 14.74 4.38
N TYR A 31 -1.09 14.10 3.41
CA TYR A 31 -0.03 14.72 2.61
C TYR A 31 -0.30 14.51 1.12
N LYS A 32 -0.14 15.56 0.35
CA LYS A 32 -0.18 15.46 -1.11
C LYS A 32 1.22 15.12 -1.62
N GLU A 33 1.51 13.83 -1.71
CA GLU A 33 2.82 13.33 -2.11
C GLU A 33 2.69 12.08 -2.98
N ASN A 34 3.75 11.81 -3.74
CA ASN A 34 3.86 10.60 -4.54
C ASN A 34 4.43 9.47 -3.65
N ILE A 35 3.92 8.26 -3.85
CA ILE A 35 4.43 7.08 -3.13
C ILE A 35 5.93 6.84 -3.38
N ALA A 36 6.44 7.31 -4.50
CA ALA A 36 7.87 7.21 -4.83
C ALA A 36 8.76 8.08 -3.93
N LYS A 37 8.15 8.99 -3.16
CA LYS A 37 8.88 9.87 -2.23
C LYS A 37 7.98 10.18 -1.05
N LEU A 38 8.01 9.30 -0.05
CA LEU A 38 7.16 9.45 1.14
C LEU A 38 7.77 10.46 2.13
N PRO A 39 6.94 11.33 2.73
CA PRO A 39 7.40 12.40 3.63
C PRO A 39 7.65 11.92 5.06
N PHE A 40 8.22 10.73 5.21
CA PHE A 40 8.46 10.12 6.53
C PHE A 40 9.92 9.68 6.65
N GLU A 41 10.43 9.71 7.87
CA GLU A 41 11.77 9.23 8.16
C GLU A 41 11.85 7.70 8.09
N ASP A 42 13.06 7.17 7.95
CA ASP A 42 13.33 5.75 7.92
C ASP A 42 12.78 5.07 9.18
N GLY A 43 12.04 3.98 9.01
CA GLY A 43 11.53 3.19 10.11
C GLY A 43 10.58 3.92 11.06
N SER A 44 9.91 4.97 10.58
CA SER A 44 9.05 5.82 11.43
C SER A 44 7.59 5.38 11.48
N ILE A 45 7.16 4.53 10.58
CA ILE A 45 5.76 4.09 10.45
C ILE A 45 5.65 2.62 10.85
N ASP A 46 4.92 2.34 11.92
CA ASP A 46 4.78 0.98 12.44
C ASP A 46 4.13 0.02 11.43
N PHE A 47 3.13 0.51 10.72
CA PHE A 47 2.33 -0.28 9.80
C PHE A 47 2.02 0.54 8.55
N VAL A 48 2.53 0.07 7.42
CA VAL A 48 2.28 0.68 6.10
C VAL A 48 1.29 -0.18 5.34
N PHE A 49 0.28 0.44 4.73
CA PHE A 49 -0.66 -0.35 3.98
C PHE A 49 -1.14 0.34 2.69
N THR A 50 -1.42 -0.46 1.66
CA THR A 50 -1.99 -0.01 0.41
C THR A 50 -3.22 -0.83 0.04
N HIS A 51 -4.18 -0.19 -0.62
CA HIS A 51 -5.39 -0.84 -1.09
C HIS A 51 -5.75 -0.33 -2.48
N LYS A 52 -5.63 -1.19 -3.48
CA LYS A 52 -5.93 -0.89 -4.89
C LYS A 52 -5.26 0.40 -5.38
N LEU A 53 -4.04 0.63 -4.94
CA LEU A 53 -3.20 1.74 -5.37
C LEU A 53 -2.16 1.29 -6.38
N LEU A 54 -1.47 0.21 -6.08
CA LEU A 54 -0.30 -0.23 -6.83
C LEU A 54 -0.65 -0.73 -8.24
N ASN A 55 -1.89 -1.16 -8.42
CA ASN A 55 -2.40 -1.55 -9.73
C ASN A 55 -2.39 -0.40 -10.75
N TYR A 56 -2.48 0.85 -10.28
CA TYR A 56 -2.52 2.05 -11.13
C TYR A 56 -1.15 2.63 -11.44
N LEU A 57 -0.10 2.15 -10.80
CA LEU A 57 1.25 2.69 -10.97
C LEU A 57 1.95 2.04 -12.16
N ASP A 58 2.76 2.83 -12.86
CA ASP A 58 3.72 2.24 -13.81
C ASP A 58 4.81 1.48 -13.05
N ASP A 59 5.55 0.63 -13.75
CA ASP A 59 6.52 -0.25 -13.10
C ASP A 59 7.64 0.53 -12.39
N ASN A 60 8.09 1.64 -12.96
CA ASN A 60 9.16 2.45 -12.35
C ASN A 60 8.68 3.12 -11.06
N THR A 61 7.49 3.69 -11.07
CA THR A 61 6.90 4.31 -9.89
C THR A 61 6.62 3.26 -8.82
N LEU A 62 6.17 2.07 -9.22
CA LEU A 62 5.95 0.97 -8.29
C LEU A 62 7.26 0.54 -7.62
N ASP A 63 8.33 0.38 -8.38
CA ASP A 63 9.63 -0.01 -7.81
C ASP A 63 10.11 1.02 -6.78
N SER A 64 10.01 2.30 -7.11
CA SER A 64 10.34 3.38 -6.17
C SER A 64 9.43 3.37 -4.95
N GLY A 65 8.14 3.14 -5.15
CA GLY A 65 7.16 3.06 -4.07
C GLY A 65 7.43 1.89 -3.12
N ILE A 66 7.81 0.74 -3.64
CA ILE A 66 8.18 -0.41 -2.83
C ILE A 66 9.40 -0.09 -1.97
N SER A 67 10.44 0.52 -2.56
CA SER A 67 11.61 0.97 -1.81
C SER A 67 11.24 1.93 -0.70
N GLU A 68 10.34 2.88 -0.97
CA GLU A 68 9.90 3.86 0.02
C GLU A 68 9.04 3.23 1.12
N MET A 69 8.13 2.32 0.78
CA MET A 69 7.35 1.58 1.78
C MET A 69 8.28 0.79 2.71
N PHE A 70 9.30 0.14 2.15
CA PHE A 70 10.28 -0.58 2.93
C PHE A 70 11.10 0.36 3.83
N ARG A 71 11.52 1.50 3.28
CA ARG A 71 12.33 2.48 4.02
C ARG A 71 11.58 3.02 5.24
N VAL A 72 10.33 3.45 5.06
CA VAL A 72 9.56 4.08 6.13
C VAL A 72 8.95 3.09 7.11
N ALA A 73 8.73 1.85 6.72
CA ALA A 73 8.14 0.84 7.57
C ALA A 73 9.08 0.47 8.72
N LYS A 74 8.52 0.40 9.92
CA LYS A 74 9.22 -0.10 11.09
C LYS A 74 9.03 -1.60 11.25
N ARG A 75 7.81 -2.10 11.08
CA ARG A 75 7.46 -3.50 11.37
C ARG A 75 6.72 -4.21 10.25
N TYR A 76 5.59 -3.68 9.83
CA TYR A 76 4.68 -4.39 8.95
C TYR A 76 4.32 -3.60 7.71
N ILE A 77 4.15 -4.33 6.61
CA ILE A 77 3.65 -3.79 5.34
C ILE A 77 2.53 -4.71 4.87
N VAL A 78 1.41 -4.11 4.48
CA VAL A 78 0.29 -4.84 3.87
C VAL A 78 -0.02 -4.23 2.52
N ASN A 79 -0.14 -5.09 1.53
CA ASN A 79 -0.65 -4.71 0.22
C ASN A 79 -1.93 -5.49 -0.08
N CYS A 80 -3.01 -4.79 -0.41
CA CYS A 80 -4.27 -5.36 -0.87
C CYS A 80 -4.49 -4.88 -2.30
N GLU A 81 -4.02 -5.68 -3.27
CA GLU A 81 -4.02 -5.29 -4.68
C GLU A 81 -4.63 -6.39 -5.55
N LEU A 82 -5.19 -6.01 -6.69
CA LEU A 82 -5.67 -6.97 -7.69
C LEU A 82 -4.52 -7.85 -8.15
N PHE A 83 -4.67 -9.16 -7.97
CA PHE A 83 -3.61 -10.13 -8.16
C PHE A 83 -3.62 -10.78 -9.53
N GLY A 84 -2.44 -10.90 -10.14
CA GLY A 84 -2.17 -11.74 -11.30
C GLY A 84 -0.75 -12.26 -11.24
N GLU A 85 -0.56 -13.54 -11.54
CA GLU A 85 0.75 -14.19 -11.55
C GLU A 85 1.75 -13.44 -12.41
N SER A 86 1.35 -13.05 -13.63
CA SER A 86 2.21 -12.41 -14.61
C SER A 86 2.02 -10.91 -14.74
N GLU A 87 1.31 -10.28 -13.85
CA GLU A 87 1.09 -8.83 -13.85
C GLU A 87 0.62 -8.26 -15.22
N GLU A 88 -0.30 -8.95 -15.86
CA GLU A 88 -0.85 -8.49 -17.14
C GLU A 88 -1.70 -7.22 -16.98
N LYS A 89 -1.85 -6.48 -18.08
CA LYS A 89 -2.74 -5.31 -18.10
C LYS A 89 -4.19 -5.74 -17.87
N ILE A 90 -4.89 -5.00 -17.04
CA ILE A 90 -6.33 -5.10 -16.87
C ILE A 90 -7.00 -4.19 -17.90
N ASN A 91 -6.48 -2.96 -18.05
CA ASN A 91 -6.90 -1.95 -19.01
C ASN A 91 -5.76 -0.95 -19.24
N GLU A 92 -6.02 0.18 -19.87
CA GLU A 92 -4.99 1.19 -20.17
C GLU A 92 -4.35 1.81 -18.92
N GLU A 93 -5.06 1.81 -17.79
CA GLU A 93 -4.62 2.46 -16.56
C GLU A 93 -4.13 1.50 -15.49
N MET A 94 -4.46 0.21 -15.59
CA MET A 94 -4.27 -0.75 -14.50
C MET A 94 -3.56 -2.00 -14.96
N LYS A 95 -2.72 -2.53 -14.07
CA LYS A 95 -2.12 -3.87 -14.18
C LYS A 95 -2.44 -4.69 -12.94
N PHE A 96 -2.59 -5.99 -13.12
CA PHE A 96 -2.52 -6.93 -11.99
C PHE A 96 -1.15 -6.82 -11.35
N ARG A 97 -1.06 -7.12 -10.05
CA ARG A 97 0.22 -7.11 -9.34
C ARG A 97 0.44 -8.42 -8.60
N ASN A 98 1.70 -8.82 -8.52
CA ASN A 98 2.16 -9.95 -7.73
C ASN A 98 3.14 -9.43 -6.69
N MET A 99 2.61 -8.92 -5.58
CA MET A 99 3.40 -8.24 -4.57
C MET A 99 4.34 -9.18 -3.83
N LEU A 100 3.92 -10.42 -3.58
CA LEU A 100 4.82 -11.41 -2.97
C LEU A 100 6.12 -11.54 -3.76
N LYS A 101 6.01 -11.70 -5.08
CA LYS A 101 7.18 -11.84 -5.95
C LYS A 101 8.09 -10.62 -5.88
N ARG A 102 7.53 -9.43 -5.84
CA ARG A 102 8.31 -8.19 -5.75
C ARG A 102 9.01 -8.04 -4.41
N TRP A 103 8.35 -8.44 -3.32
CA TRP A 103 8.93 -8.36 -1.99
C TRP A 103 10.05 -9.37 -1.72
N LEU A 104 10.18 -10.42 -2.54
CA LEU A 104 11.24 -11.41 -2.36
C LEU A 104 12.66 -10.84 -2.49
N ASN A 105 12.80 -9.64 -3.07
CA ASN A 105 14.08 -8.95 -3.19
C ASN A 105 14.43 -8.12 -1.94
N TYR A 106 13.57 -8.10 -0.95
CA TYR A 106 13.73 -7.32 0.27
C TYR A 106 13.88 -8.22 1.50
N LYS A 107 14.48 -7.67 2.55
CA LYS A 107 14.64 -8.39 3.83
C LYS A 107 13.32 -8.36 4.60
N VAL A 108 12.41 -9.20 4.19
CA VAL A 108 11.08 -9.35 4.80
C VAL A 108 10.76 -10.82 5.05
N LYS A 109 9.89 -11.03 6.03
CA LYS A 109 9.26 -12.33 6.27
C LYS A 109 7.83 -12.26 5.77
N VAL A 110 7.42 -13.21 4.95
CA VAL A 110 6.02 -13.32 4.52
C VAL A 110 5.21 -13.91 5.67
N VAL A 111 4.27 -13.14 6.18
CA VAL A 111 3.37 -13.58 7.26
C VAL A 111 2.11 -14.19 6.69
N SER A 112 1.56 -13.57 5.64
CA SER A 112 0.36 -14.07 4.96
C SER A 112 0.36 -13.62 3.51
N ASN A 113 -0.19 -14.46 2.63
CA ASN A 113 -0.37 -14.13 1.21
C ASN A 113 -1.58 -14.92 0.70
N VAL A 114 -2.76 -14.35 0.84
CA VAL A 114 -4.02 -15.03 0.58
C VAL A 114 -4.99 -14.15 -0.21
N ASN A 115 -5.89 -14.76 -0.95
CA ASN A 115 -6.99 -14.03 -1.57
C ASN A 115 -7.96 -13.56 -0.49
N MET A 116 -8.44 -12.34 -0.64
CA MET A 116 -9.50 -11.83 0.22
C MET A 116 -10.80 -12.52 -0.12
N HIS A 117 -11.63 -12.74 0.89
CA HIS A 117 -12.91 -13.40 0.72
C HIS A 117 -13.83 -12.54 -0.16
N GLU A 118 -14.55 -13.17 -1.09
CA GLU A 118 -15.42 -12.46 -2.03
C GLU A 118 -16.56 -11.66 -1.37
N GLU A 119 -16.93 -12.00 -0.15
CA GLU A 119 -17.86 -11.18 0.63
C GLU A 119 -17.26 -9.86 1.10
N ILE A 120 -15.95 -9.80 1.22
CA ILE A 120 -15.23 -8.58 1.63
C ILE A 120 -14.85 -7.77 0.40
N GLU A 121 -14.42 -8.46 -0.65
CA GLU A 121 -13.94 -7.84 -1.88
C GLU A 121 -14.47 -8.61 -3.08
N SER A 122 -15.24 -7.96 -3.95
CA SER A 122 -15.86 -8.61 -5.12
C SER A 122 -14.87 -8.93 -6.24
N GLU A 123 -13.69 -8.31 -6.23
CA GLU A 123 -12.64 -8.53 -7.19
C GLU A 123 -11.56 -9.43 -6.59
N GLN A 124 -10.69 -10.01 -7.43
CA GLN A 124 -9.61 -10.87 -6.97
C GLN A 124 -8.49 -10.04 -6.34
N VAL A 125 -8.66 -9.68 -5.08
CA VAL A 125 -7.68 -8.92 -4.30
C VAL A 125 -6.86 -9.89 -3.45
N ARG A 126 -5.54 -9.75 -3.55
CA ARG A 126 -4.60 -10.53 -2.76
C ARG A 126 -4.14 -9.69 -1.56
N PHE A 127 -4.32 -10.26 -0.37
CA PHE A 127 -3.81 -9.70 0.89
C PHE A 127 -2.40 -10.26 1.11
N THR A 128 -1.40 -9.40 1.10
CA THR A 128 0.00 -9.77 1.32
C THR A 128 0.52 -9.02 2.54
N LEU A 129 0.79 -9.75 3.61
CA LEU A 129 1.31 -9.19 4.86
C LEU A 129 2.77 -9.61 5.05
N LEU A 130 3.61 -8.62 5.25
CA LEU A 130 5.05 -8.78 5.39
C LEU A 130 5.52 -8.17 6.71
N LYS A 131 6.49 -8.82 7.32
CA LYS A 131 7.21 -8.27 8.47
C LYS A 131 8.62 -7.90 8.03
N LYS A 132 9.02 -6.66 8.27
CA LYS A 132 10.36 -6.19 7.99
C LYS A 132 11.34 -6.80 8.99
N LEU A 133 12.41 -7.37 8.48
CA LEU A 133 13.45 -8.01 9.30
C LEU A 133 14.51 -7.02 9.77
#